data_08853120ed85945f6e00a08e123a3b84
#
_entry.id   08853120ed85945f6e00a08e123a3b84
#
_cell.length_a   1.000
_cell.length_b   1.000
_cell.length_c   1.000
_cell.angle_alpha   90.00
_cell.angle_beta   90.00
_cell.angle_gamma   90.00
#
_symmetry.space_group_name_H-M   'P 1'
#
loop_
_entity.id
_entity.type
_entity.pdbx_description
1 polymer ?
#
loop_
_entity_poly.entity_id
_entity_poly.type
_entity_poly.pdbx_seq_one_letter_code
_entity_poly.pdbx_strand_id
1 'polypeptide(L)'
;MDVNASEPHTETDDRTTDTLELFFDLVFVFAMSQVTHLMLTEGSWLGLGRGALALTAVWWAWVCFAWLTNTTADAGVAARILTIAAMAAMLVAAIALPDAFADRALVFAVAYLCVRLVHLVLLVLETGQSREQRSAAMHLVPSLLAGPCLVLIAAFLDAPYRELVWILAALIDLGGPLVVGVGGLRVLPRYFVDRHGLIIIIALGESIALVGTGAEGDLSQPGVLAAVVLAVLIAGQLWWSYFGLADAAQARLLSTPAEERTRLARDAYSYLHLLIVAGIVFFALGVHVAIDNVVDPLHLLPAVALTGGVALAYAGDVAYRWRDHHRLATDRLAAAAASAPSSFPRCSHRLCSPSPYWWASVRRTSYGRPDTTPRAQPNPKRSEYTPLLSRETVPVADRYPGRCSS
;
A
#
# COMPACT_ATOMS: atom_id res chain seq x y z
N MET A 1 46.42 -36.70 17.82
CA MET A 1 46.50 -35.25 17.46
C MET A 1 45.26 -34.94 16.64
N ASP A 2 44.16 -34.74 17.36
CA ASP A 2 42.87 -34.41 16.75
C ASP A 2 42.82 -32.89 16.57
N VAL A 3 42.88 -32.43 15.30
CA VAL A 3 42.65 -31.07 14.95
C VAL A 3 41.14 -30.93 14.74
N ASN A 4 40.45 -30.55 15.81
CA ASN A 4 39.06 -30.17 15.80
C ASN A 4 39.02 -28.79 15.11
N ALA A 5 38.86 -28.76 13.78
CA ALA A 5 38.53 -27.57 13.02
C ALA A 5 37.07 -27.27 13.29
N SER A 6 36.78 -26.49 14.33
CA SER A 6 35.50 -25.85 14.51
C SER A 6 35.30 -24.91 13.32
N GLU A 7 34.41 -25.29 12.39
CA GLU A 7 33.88 -24.38 11.39
C GLU A 7 33.30 -23.15 12.10
N PRO A 8 33.58 -21.93 11.61
CA PRO A 8 32.96 -20.78 12.17
C PRO A 8 31.46 -20.84 11.81
N HIS A 9 30.62 -21.21 12.79
CA HIS A 9 29.19 -20.99 12.70
C HIS A 9 28.96 -19.51 12.46
N THR A 10 28.55 -19.16 11.25
CA THR A 10 28.16 -17.81 10.87
C THR A 10 26.85 -17.46 11.57
N GLU A 11 26.94 -16.87 12.75
CA GLU A 11 25.80 -16.29 13.51
C GLU A 11 24.93 -15.30 12.70
N THR A 12 25.35 -14.97 11.48
CA THR A 12 24.73 -13.94 10.63
C THR A 12 23.57 -14.47 9.75
N ASP A 13 23.37 -15.79 9.65
CA ASP A 13 22.37 -16.36 8.73
C ASP A 13 20.99 -16.57 9.38
N ASP A 14 20.88 -16.41 10.70
CA ASP A 14 19.65 -16.69 11.49
C ASP A 14 18.94 -15.41 11.97
N ARG A 15 19.19 -14.26 11.32
CA ARG A 15 18.53 -13.00 11.66
C ARG A 15 17.04 -13.06 11.35
N THR A 16 16.21 -12.79 12.36
CA THR A 16 14.77 -12.62 12.25
C THR A 16 14.42 -11.12 12.13
N THR A 17 13.24 -10.82 11.60
CA THR A 17 12.71 -9.46 11.49
C THR A 17 12.55 -8.83 12.88
N ASP A 18 13.05 -7.58 13.08
CA ASP A 18 12.92 -6.85 14.33
C ASP A 18 11.48 -6.30 14.50
N THR A 19 11.06 -6.15 15.77
CA THR A 19 9.75 -5.57 16.12
C THR A 19 9.57 -4.14 15.59
N LEU A 20 10.65 -3.33 15.52
CA LEU A 20 10.61 -2.00 14.92
C LEU A 20 10.35 -2.05 13.41
N GLU A 21 10.87 -3.04 12.71
CA GLU A 21 10.64 -3.25 11.28
C GLU A 21 9.19 -3.66 11.01
N LEU A 22 8.62 -4.53 11.86
CA LEU A 22 7.20 -4.88 11.79
C LEU A 22 6.30 -3.65 12.05
N PHE A 23 6.68 -2.81 13.01
CA PHE A 23 5.97 -1.56 13.28
C PHE A 23 6.08 -0.58 12.11
N PHE A 24 7.24 -0.51 11.47
CA PHE A 24 7.43 0.26 10.23
C PHE A 24 6.49 -0.21 9.12
N ASP A 25 6.32 -1.52 8.95
CA ASP A 25 5.45 -2.07 7.92
C ASP A 25 3.97 -1.72 8.11
N LEU A 26 3.50 -1.49 9.36
CA LEU A 26 2.13 -1.05 9.61
C LEU A 26 1.79 0.31 8.96
N VAL A 27 2.78 1.20 8.83
CA VAL A 27 2.58 2.47 8.13
C VAL A 27 2.34 2.24 6.63
N PHE A 28 2.97 1.20 6.06
CA PHE A 28 2.75 0.83 4.66
C PHE A 28 1.41 0.12 4.44
N VAL A 29 0.86 -0.60 5.43
CA VAL A 29 -0.54 -1.05 5.40
C VAL A 29 -1.45 0.13 5.16
N PHE A 30 -1.33 1.17 6.01
CA PHE A 30 -2.14 2.38 5.87
C PHE A 30 -1.90 3.10 4.54
N ALA A 31 -0.65 3.18 4.07
CA ALA A 31 -0.35 3.79 2.78
C ALA A 31 -1.00 3.04 1.61
N MET A 32 -1.04 1.70 1.63
CA MET A 32 -1.72 0.89 0.61
C MET A 32 -3.24 1.13 0.63
N SER A 33 -3.87 1.25 1.81
CA SER A 33 -5.28 1.63 1.93
C SER A 33 -5.56 2.99 1.29
N GLN A 34 -4.65 3.97 1.47
CA GLN A 34 -4.80 5.29 0.87
C GLN A 34 -4.62 5.27 -0.66
N VAL A 35 -3.79 4.39 -1.21
CA VAL A 35 -3.71 4.16 -2.67
C VAL A 35 -5.05 3.65 -3.21
N THR A 36 -5.64 2.68 -2.54
CA THR A 36 -6.95 2.15 -2.96
C THR A 36 -8.03 3.21 -2.82
N HIS A 37 -7.98 4.01 -1.74
CA HIS A 37 -8.90 5.12 -1.53
C HIS A 37 -8.80 6.18 -2.63
N LEU A 38 -7.60 6.55 -3.09
CA LEU A 38 -7.38 7.42 -4.25
C LEU A 38 -8.09 6.86 -5.49
N MET A 39 -7.89 5.57 -5.81
CA MET A 39 -8.50 4.94 -6.96
C MET A 39 -10.03 4.87 -6.87
N LEU A 40 -10.56 4.60 -5.66
CA LEU A 40 -12.01 4.60 -5.39
C LEU A 40 -12.62 5.99 -5.55
N THR A 41 -11.98 7.03 -5.04
CA THR A 41 -12.51 8.41 -5.09
C THR A 41 -12.46 9.02 -6.48
N GLU A 42 -11.41 8.78 -7.25
CA GLU A 42 -11.29 9.27 -8.63
C GLU A 42 -12.12 8.46 -9.63
N GLY A 43 -12.22 7.14 -9.49
CA GLY A 43 -13.04 6.21 -10.25
C GLY A 43 -12.97 6.30 -11.76
N SER A 44 -11.85 6.60 -12.25
CA SER A 44 -11.57 6.77 -13.66
C SER A 44 -10.30 5.99 -14.06
N TRP A 45 -10.12 5.80 -15.36
CA TRP A 45 -8.87 5.23 -15.87
C TRP A 45 -7.64 6.06 -15.48
N LEU A 46 -7.81 7.38 -15.40
CA LEU A 46 -6.77 8.28 -14.92
C LEU A 46 -6.50 8.04 -13.42
N GLY A 47 -7.56 7.89 -12.61
CA GLY A 47 -7.45 7.55 -11.19
C GLY A 47 -6.75 6.21 -10.95
N LEU A 48 -7.04 5.19 -11.79
CA LEU A 48 -6.31 3.92 -11.75
C LEU A 48 -4.82 4.11 -12.07
N GLY A 49 -4.49 4.94 -13.08
CA GLY A 49 -3.11 5.28 -13.42
C GLY A 49 -2.39 6.05 -12.31
N ARG A 50 -3.04 7.05 -11.71
CA ARG A 50 -2.52 7.79 -10.55
C ARG A 50 -2.29 6.88 -9.34
N GLY A 51 -3.23 5.97 -9.07
CA GLY A 51 -3.09 4.96 -8.02
C GLY A 51 -1.90 4.03 -8.27
N ALA A 52 -1.68 3.60 -9.52
CA ALA A 52 -0.52 2.80 -9.88
C ALA A 52 0.81 3.55 -9.68
N LEU A 53 0.88 4.85 -10.02
CA LEU A 53 2.05 5.68 -9.77
C LEU A 53 2.29 5.88 -8.26
N ALA A 54 1.23 6.18 -7.51
CA ALA A 54 1.30 6.31 -6.05
C ALA A 54 1.74 4.99 -5.39
N LEU A 55 1.19 3.85 -5.81
CA LEU A 55 1.61 2.53 -5.36
C LEU A 55 3.09 2.28 -5.65
N THR A 56 3.56 2.66 -6.85
CA THR A 56 4.97 2.53 -7.21
C THR A 56 5.88 3.36 -6.30
N ALA A 57 5.50 4.60 -5.96
CA ALA A 57 6.26 5.45 -5.04
C ALA A 57 6.30 4.85 -3.62
N VAL A 58 5.14 4.42 -3.10
CA VAL A 58 5.02 3.76 -1.78
C VAL A 58 5.86 2.49 -1.75
N TRP A 59 5.72 1.62 -2.77
CA TRP A 59 6.49 0.40 -2.92
C TRP A 59 7.99 0.65 -2.92
N TRP A 60 8.44 1.64 -3.72
CA TRP A 60 9.86 1.93 -3.84
C TRP A 60 10.46 2.48 -2.55
N ALA A 61 9.71 3.29 -1.80
CA ALA A 61 10.13 3.70 -0.47
C ALA A 61 10.30 2.48 0.45
N TRP A 62 9.34 1.55 0.46
CA TRP A 62 9.44 0.32 1.25
C TRP A 62 10.64 -0.55 0.85
N VAL A 63 10.85 -0.78 -0.45
CA VAL A 63 11.99 -1.54 -0.98
C VAL A 63 13.32 -0.95 -0.50
N CYS A 64 13.47 0.37 -0.54
CA CYS A 64 14.69 1.04 -0.07
C CYS A 64 14.99 0.71 1.40
N PHE A 65 13.98 0.73 2.28
CA PHE A 65 14.15 0.35 3.67
C PHE A 65 14.37 -1.16 3.84
N ALA A 66 13.71 -2.01 3.06
CA ALA A 66 13.92 -3.45 3.10
C ALA A 66 15.38 -3.83 2.73
N TRP A 67 15.98 -3.14 1.76
CA TRP A 67 17.39 -3.32 1.43
C TRP A 67 18.31 -2.78 2.51
N LEU A 68 18.00 -1.61 3.09
CA LEU A 68 18.77 -1.02 4.16
C LEU A 68 18.83 -1.94 5.39
N THR A 69 17.68 -2.35 5.89
CA THR A 69 17.58 -3.19 7.10
C THR A 69 18.18 -4.59 6.91
N ASN A 70 18.22 -5.09 5.67
CA ASN A 70 18.89 -6.35 5.35
C ASN A 70 20.41 -6.30 5.59
N THR A 71 21.03 -5.12 5.56
CA THR A 71 22.49 -4.96 5.72
C THR A 71 22.91 -4.60 7.14
N THR A 72 22.00 -4.14 8.00
CA THR A 72 22.25 -3.65 9.35
C THR A 72 21.96 -4.71 10.41
N ALA A 73 22.99 -5.13 11.15
CA ALA A 73 22.82 -6.15 12.20
C ALA A 73 22.31 -5.56 13.53
N ASP A 74 22.79 -4.37 13.94
CA ASP A 74 22.43 -3.71 15.20
C ASP A 74 22.23 -2.20 14.95
N ALA A 75 20.97 -1.81 14.77
CA ALA A 75 20.61 -0.40 14.67
C ALA A 75 20.80 0.29 16.03
N GLY A 76 21.80 1.19 16.13
CA GLY A 76 21.98 2.04 17.29
C GLY A 76 20.75 2.92 17.56
N VAL A 77 20.70 3.54 18.75
CA VAL A 77 19.57 4.41 19.15
C VAL A 77 19.25 5.49 18.11
N ALA A 78 20.27 6.08 17.49
CA ALA A 78 20.11 7.09 16.45
C ALA A 78 19.38 6.54 15.21
N ALA A 79 19.71 5.34 14.75
CA ALA A 79 19.05 4.72 13.61
C ALA A 79 17.58 4.37 13.92
N ARG A 80 17.27 3.92 15.14
CA ARG A 80 15.91 3.68 15.60
C ARG A 80 15.07 4.98 15.61
N ILE A 81 15.64 6.08 16.11
CA ILE A 81 14.97 7.40 16.10
C ILE A 81 14.71 7.86 14.66
N LEU A 82 15.68 7.73 13.76
CA LEU A 82 15.54 8.09 12.36
C LEU A 82 14.49 7.22 11.66
N THR A 83 14.44 5.92 11.96
CA THR A 83 13.39 5.02 11.42
C THR A 83 12.00 5.48 11.89
N ILE A 84 11.82 5.83 13.17
CA ILE A 84 10.56 6.39 13.68
C ILE A 84 10.22 7.72 13.00
N ALA A 85 11.21 8.57 12.74
CA ALA A 85 11.00 9.81 11.98
C ALA A 85 10.57 9.54 10.54
N ALA A 86 11.14 8.53 9.87
CA ALA A 86 10.69 8.07 8.56
C ALA A 86 9.26 7.56 8.58
N MET A 87 8.88 6.80 9.63
CA MET A 87 7.49 6.33 9.82
C MET A 87 6.52 7.50 9.95
N ALA A 88 6.85 8.50 10.75
CA ALA A 88 6.02 9.70 10.90
C ALA A 88 5.88 10.46 9.58
N ALA A 89 6.97 10.64 8.83
CA ALA A 89 6.94 11.26 7.52
C ALA A 89 6.11 10.44 6.51
N MET A 90 6.27 9.10 6.52
CA MET A 90 5.49 8.21 5.64
C MET A 90 4.00 8.22 5.99
N LEU A 91 3.65 8.30 7.27
CA LEU A 91 2.26 8.43 7.69
C LEU A 91 1.64 9.75 7.18
N VAL A 92 2.39 10.87 7.26
CA VAL A 92 1.93 12.16 6.70
C VAL A 92 1.77 12.06 5.18
N ALA A 93 2.72 11.43 4.47
CA ALA A 93 2.60 11.16 3.04
C ALA A 93 1.35 10.32 2.74
N ALA A 94 1.12 9.25 3.48
CA ALA A 94 -0.05 8.38 3.31
C ALA A 94 -1.37 9.14 3.53
N ILE A 95 -1.49 9.99 4.56
CA ILE A 95 -2.67 10.82 4.81
C ILE A 95 -2.92 11.81 3.66
N ALA A 96 -1.86 12.32 3.03
CA ALA A 96 -1.97 13.25 1.91
C ALA A 96 -2.21 12.54 0.55
N LEU A 97 -1.99 11.22 0.47
CA LEU A 97 -1.95 10.45 -0.77
C LEU A 97 -3.26 10.49 -1.58
N PRO A 98 -4.47 10.43 -0.99
CA PRO A 98 -5.71 10.52 -1.75
C PRO A 98 -5.84 11.80 -2.59
N ASP A 99 -5.23 12.89 -2.12
CA ASP A 99 -5.22 14.19 -2.80
C ASP A 99 -3.82 14.56 -3.35
N ALA A 100 -2.91 13.56 -3.52
CA ALA A 100 -1.53 13.79 -3.96
C ALA A 100 -1.42 14.34 -5.39
N PHE A 101 -2.47 14.17 -6.19
CA PHE A 101 -2.59 14.75 -7.54
C PHE A 101 -3.52 15.99 -7.56
N ALA A 102 -3.86 16.55 -6.40
CA ALA A 102 -4.75 17.67 -6.21
C ALA A 102 -4.22 18.63 -5.12
N ASP A 103 -5.05 18.98 -4.15
CA ASP A 103 -4.79 20.02 -3.14
C ASP A 103 -3.65 19.66 -2.16
N ARG A 104 -3.37 18.39 -1.95
CA ARG A 104 -2.32 17.92 -1.02
C ARG A 104 -1.03 17.47 -1.71
N ALA A 105 -0.86 17.79 -3.01
CA ALA A 105 0.31 17.41 -3.78
C ALA A 105 1.63 17.83 -3.10
N LEU A 106 1.72 19.07 -2.60
CA LEU A 106 2.92 19.57 -1.92
C LEU A 106 3.17 18.86 -0.58
N VAL A 107 2.12 18.60 0.21
CA VAL A 107 2.25 17.90 1.50
C VAL A 107 2.77 16.48 1.27
N PHE A 108 2.18 15.76 0.31
CA PHE A 108 2.67 14.45 -0.09
C PHE A 108 4.13 14.47 -0.52
N ALA A 109 4.47 15.37 -1.44
CA ALA A 109 5.80 15.45 -2.03
C ALA A 109 6.89 15.76 -0.98
N VAL A 110 6.64 16.72 -0.07
CA VAL A 110 7.57 17.08 1.00
C VAL A 110 7.73 15.92 1.98
N ALA A 111 6.63 15.31 2.42
CA ALA A 111 6.67 14.18 3.34
C ALA A 111 7.40 12.97 2.70
N TYR A 112 7.12 12.66 1.43
CA TYR A 112 7.81 11.60 0.68
C TYR A 112 9.31 11.89 0.53
N LEU A 113 9.69 13.13 0.21
CA LEU A 113 11.10 13.54 0.16
C LEU A 113 11.77 13.37 1.54
N CYS A 114 11.10 13.73 2.64
CA CYS A 114 11.62 13.50 4.00
C CYS A 114 11.90 12.02 4.26
N VAL A 115 10.98 11.11 3.88
CA VAL A 115 11.19 9.65 3.98
C VAL A 115 12.47 9.24 3.25
N ARG A 116 12.66 9.73 2.02
CA ARG A 116 13.81 9.39 1.18
C ARG A 116 15.12 9.99 1.70
N LEU A 117 15.07 11.19 2.26
CA LEU A 117 16.25 11.82 2.89
C LEU A 117 16.66 11.06 4.16
N VAL A 118 15.72 10.69 5.02
CA VAL A 118 16.02 9.86 6.20
C VAL A 118 16.62 8.52 5.79
N HIS A 119 16.05 7.86 4.77
CA HIS A 119 16.63 6.64 4.21
C HIS A 119 18.09 6.84 3.78
N LEU A 120 18.41 7.94 3.07
CA LEU A 120 19.77 8.23 2.63
C LEU A 120 20.72 8.50 3.80
N VAL A 121 20.26 9.22 4.83
CA VAL A 121 21.06 9.43 6.05
C VAL A 121 21.37 8.08 6.71
N LEU A 122 20.38 7.21 6.86
CA LEU A 122 20.57 5.86 7.41
C LEU A 122 21.53 5.05 6.54
N LEU A 123 21.37 5.08 5.22
CA LEU A 123 22.23 4.36 4.28
C LEU A 123 23.70 4.79 4.44
N VAL A 124 23.98 6.09 4.60
CA VAL A 124 25.34 6.62 4.81
C VAL A 124 25.88 6.21 6.18
N LEU A 125 25.07 6.23 7.23
CA LEU A 125 25.48 5.84 8.59
C LEU A 125 25.83 4.36 8.67
N GLU A 126 25.02 3.50 8.03
CA GLU A 126 25.13 2.05 8.15
C GLU A 126 26.19 1.44 7.21
N THR A 127 26.45 2.03 6.05
CA THR A 127 27.50 1.55 5.12
C THR A 127 28.92 1.94 5.53
N GLY A 128 29.11 2.54 6.71
CA GLY A 128 30.41 3.05 7.19
C GLY A 128 31.49 1.99 7.38
N GLN A 129 31.16 0.70 7.47
CA GLN A 129 32.10 -0.38 7.81
C GLN A 129 32.81 -1.02 6.61
N SER A 130 32.21 -0.98 5.41
CA SER A 130 32.79 -1.54 4.19
C SER A 130 32.94 -0.48 3.11
N ARG A 131 34.18 -0.27 2.63
CA ARG A 131 34.46 0.69 1.55
C ARG A 131 33.72 0.31 0.26
N GLU A 132 33.56 -0.97 -0.02
CA GLU A 132 32.88 -1.48 -1.21
C GLU A 132 31.37 -1.22 -1.13
N GLN A 133 30.73 -1.58 -0.01
CA GLN A 133 29.30 -1.33 0.22
C GLN A 133 28.98 0.16 0.17
N ARG A 134 29.83 1.00 0.80
CA ARG A 134 29.68 2.45 0.78
C ARG A 134 29.80 3.00 -0.65
N SER A 135 30.74 2.53 -1.44
CA SER A 135 30.89 2.94 -2.85
C SER A 135 29.65 2.55 -3.65
N ALA A 136 29.18 1.31 -3.53
CA ALA A 136 27.96 0.84 -4.19
C ALA A 136 26.73 1.68 -3.82
N ALA A 137 26.54 1.94 -2.53
CA ALA A 137 25.45 2.78 -2.04
C ALA A 137 25.51 4.21 -2.58
N MET A 138 26.72 4.83 -2.57
CA MET A 138 26.89 6.20 -3.05
C MET A 138 26.61 6.39 -4.54
N HIS A 139 26.85 5.36 -5.37
CA HIS A 139 26.48 5.39 -6.79
C HIS A 139 24.95 5.40 -7.01
N LEU A 140 24.18 4.85 -6.06
CA LEU A 140 22.71 4.86 -6.13
C LEU A 140 22.09 6.18 -5.65
N VAL A 141 22.81 7.00 -4.86
CA VAL A 141 22.28 8.25 -4.27
C VAL A 141 21.64 9.19 -5.30
N PRO A 142 22.23 9.44 -6.50
CA PRO A 142 21.61 10.34 -7.47
C PRO A 142 20.22 9.86 -7.93
N SER A 143 20.04 8.57 -8.21
CA SER A 143 18.72 8.03 -8.60
C SER A 143 17.75 8.02 -7.43
N LEU A 144 18.21 7.72 -6.21
CA LEU A 144 17.39 7.72 -5.01
C LEU A 144 16.87 9.10 -4.62
N LEU A 145 17.54 10.19 -5.02
CA LEU A 145 17.10 11.57 -4.81
C LEU A 145 16.28 12.12 -5.98
N ALA A 146 16.64 11.77 -7.21
CA ALA A 146 16.02 12.35 -8.40
C ALA A 146 14.51 12.07 -8.45
N GLY A 147 14.08 10.83 -8.12
CA GLY A 147 12.66 10.47 -8.08
C GLY A 147 11.84 11.38 -7.14
N PRO A 148 12.13 11.43 -5.83
CA PRO A 148 11.38 12.28 -4.90
C PRO A 148 11.51 13.79 -5.19
N CYS A 149 12.63 14.26 -5.73
CA CYS A 149 12.76 15.64 -6.19
C CYS A 149 11.82 15.94 -7.38
N LEU A 150 11.67 15.00 -8.32
CA LEU A 150 10.70 15.13 -9.41
C LEU A 150 9.25 15.11 -8.90
N VAL A 151 8.93 14.28 -7.92
CA VAL A 151 7.60 14.29 -7.27
C VAL A 151 7.35 15.66 -6.61
N LEU A 152 8.36 16.27 -6.00
CA LEU A 152 8.24 17.63 -5.45
C LEU A 152 8.04 18.67 -6.56
N ILE A 153 8.74 18.57 -7.69
CA ILE A 153 8.53 19.44 -8.86
C ILE A 153 7.11 19.27 -9.40
N ALA A 154 6.63 18.02 -9.50
CA ALA A 154 5.29 17.71 -9.97
C ALA A 154 4.18 18.36 -9.14
N ALA A 155 4.42 18.63 -7.85
CA ALA A 155 3.46 19.29 -6.97
C ALA A 155 3.14 20.73 -7.39
N PHE A 156 4.00 21.38 -8.18
CA PHE A 156 3.83 22.75 -8.68
C PHE A 156 3.30 22.79 -10.12
N LEU A 157 3.03 21.63 -10.73
CA LEU A 157 2.56 21.54 -12.11
C LEU A 157 1.08 21.18 -12.15
N ASP A 158 0.43 21.57 -13.25
CA ASP A 158 -0.93 21.14 -13.55
C ASP A 158 -0.93 19.90 -14.45
N ALA A 159 -2.09 19.20 -14.51
CA ALA A 159 -2.29 18.12 -15.45
C ALA A 159 -2.20 18.64 -16.91
N PRO A 160 -1.63 17.87 -17.86
CA PRO A 160 -1.08 16.52 -17.73
C PRO A 160 0.39 16.47 -17.32
N TYR A 161 1.06 17.63 -17.13
CA TYR A 161 2.50 17.69 -16.86
C TYR A 161 2.84 17.07 -15.50
N ARG A 162 1.95 17.19 -14.53
CA ARG A 162 2.09 16.55 -13.22
C ARG A 162 2.26 15.04 -13.35
N GLU A 163 1.36 14.37 -14.06
CA GLU A 163 1.38 12.93 -14.30
C GLU A 163 2.62 12.51 -15.08
N LEU A 164 3.03 13.28 -16.10
CA LEU A 164 4.23 13.01 -16.88
C LEU A 164 5.49 13.04 -16.01
N VAL A 165 5.59 14.01 -15.10
CA VAL A 165 6.73 14.11 -14.17
C VAL A 165 6.70 12.99 -13.12
N TRP A 166 5.52 12.55 -12.67
CA TRP A 166 5.38 11.35 -11.82
C TRP A 166 5.84 10.08 -12.54
N ILE A 167 5.48 9.92 -13.82
CA ILE A 167 5.96 8.79 -14.64
C ILE A 167 7.48 8.84 -14.75
N LEU A 168 8.05 10.02 -15.02
CA LEU A 168 9.51 10.17 -15.09
C LEU A 168 10.18 9.85 -13.75
N ALA A 169 9.60 10.29 -12.63
CA ALA A 169 10.08 9.98 -11.29
C ALA A 169 10.10 8.47 -11.03
N ALA A 170 9.01 7.78 -11.37
CA ALA A 170 8.91 6.32 -11.26
C ALA A 170 9.94 5.60 -12.14
N LEU A 171 10.12 6.05 -13.38
CA LEU A 171 11.11 5.47 -14.30
C LEU A 171 12.55 5.64 -13.79
N ILE A 172 12.88 6.78 -13.18
CA ILE A 172 14.20 7.03 -12.61
C ILE A 172 14.42 6.18 -11.35
N ASP A 173 13.43 6.14 -10.45
CA ASP A 173 13.50 5.32 -9.24
C ASP A 173 13.69 3.83 -9.59
N LEU A 174 12.85 3.30 -10.48
CA LEU A 174 12.95 1.91 -10.93
C LEU A 174 14.19 1.66 -11.80
N GLY A 175 14.59 2.62 -12.62
CA GLY A 175 15.72 2.50 -13.54
C GLY A 175 17.09 2.57 -12.85
N GLY A 176 17.21 3.30 -11.76
CA GLY A 176 18.47 3.52 -11.07
C GLY A 176 19.26 2.25 -10.76
N PRO A 177 18.71 1.29 -10.00
CA PRO A 177 19.40 0.03 -9.70
C PRO A 177 19.64 -0.88 -10.91
N LEU A 178 18.90 -0.70 -12.02
CA LEU A 178 19.14 -1.43 -13.27
C LEU A 178 20.34 -0.88 -14.01
N VAL A 179 20.51 0.45 -14.04
CA VAL A 179 21.60 1.14 -14.75
C VAL A 179 22.89 1.12 -13.94
N VAL A 180 22.81 1.47 -12.67
CA VAL A 180 23.98 1.55 -11.76
C VAL A 180 24.41 0.16 -11.31
N GLY A 181 23.47 -0.77 -11.19
CA GLY A 181 23.70 -2.09 -10.61
C GLY A 181 23.53 -2.07 -9.08
N VAL A 182 23.55 -3.25 -8.51
CA VAL A 182 23.43 -3.50 -7.06
C VAL A 182 24.61 -4.31 -6.52
N GLY A 183 25.69 -4.42 -7.30
CA GLY A 183 26.90 -5.11 -6.90
C GLY A 183 27.50 -4.50 -5.62
N GLY A 184 28.05 -5.36 -4.75
CA GLY A 184 28.59 -4.92 -3.45
C GLY A 184 27.56 -4.80 -2.33
N LEU A 185 26.25 -4.85 -2.62
CA LEU A 185 25.22 -4.94 -1.58
C LEU A 185 25.11 -6.41 -1.08
N ARG A 186 24.95 -6.55 0.22
CA ARG A 186 24.79 -7.87 0.86
C ARG A 186 23.31 -8.23 0.93
N VAL A 187 22.98 -9.52 0.71
CA VAL A 187 21.63 -10.07 0.88
C VAL A 187 21.70 -11.20 1.89
N LEU A 188 20.92 -11.11 2.97
CA LEU A 188 20.66 -12.17 3.94
C LEU A 188 19.42 -12.93 3.47
N PRO A 189 19.54 -14.16 2.93
CA PRO A 189 18.46 -14.82 2.20
C PRO A 189 17.19 -15.01 3.01
N ARG A 190 17.30 -15.57 4.22
CA ARG A 190 16.14 -15.83 5.08
C ARG A 190 15.40 -14.55 5.42
N TYR A 191 16.12 -13.59 5.97
CA TYR A 191 15.56 -12.28 6.32
C TYR A 191 14.87 -11.59 5.15
N PHE A 192 15.50 -11.64 3.96
CA PHE A 192 14.99 -10.96 2.76
C PHE A 192 13.69 -11.60 2.24
N VAL A 193 13.61 -12.94 2.23
CA VAL A 193 12.41 -13.70 1.87
C VAL A 193 11.27 -13.45 2.86
N ASP A 194 11.56 -13.53 4.17
CA ASP A 194 10.58 -13.31 5.23
C ASP A 194 10.00 -11.89 5.15
N ARG A 195 10.84 -10.89 4.92
CA ARG A 195 10.44 -9.50 4.79
C ARG A 195 9.48 -9.27 3.62
N HIS A 196 9.79 -9.86 2.46
CA HIS A 196 8.91 -9.78 1.29
C HIS A 196 7.63 -10.61 1.46
N GLY A 197 7.68 -11.71 2.19
CA GLY A 197 6.49 -12.46 2.60
C GLY A 197 5.54 -11.63 3.46
N LEU A 198 6.07 -10.85 4.41
CA LEU A 198 5.27 -9.97 5.25
C LEU A 198 4.51 -8.91 4.45
N ILE A 199 5.14 -8.26 3.46
CA ILE A 199 4.44 -7.25 2.65
C ILE A 199 3.33 -7.85 1.77
N ILE A 200 3.46 -9.11 1.34
CA ILE A 200 2.37 -9.83 0.66
C ILE A 200 1.20 -10.08 1.63
N ILE A 201 1.48 -10.50 2.88
CA ILE A 201 0.43 -10.64 3.91
C ILE A 201 -0.27 -9.31 4.15
N ILE A 202 0.49 -8.21 4.19
CA ILE A 202 -0.05 -6.85 4.34
C ILE A 202 -1.00 -6.51 3.20
N ALA A 203 -0.60 -6.72 1.95
CA ALA A 203 -1.44 -6.45 0.78
C ALA A 203 -2.71 -7.32 0.76
N LEU A 204 -2.60 -8.60 1.13
CA LEU A 204 -3.76 -9.48 1.27
C LEU A 204 -4.66 -9.07 2.44
N GLY A 205 -4.08 -8.62 3.56
CA GLY A 205 -4.82 -8.07 4.70
C GLY A 205 -5.65 -6.85 4.31
N GLU A 206 -5.08 -5.95 3.51
CA GLU A 206 -5.80 -4.80 2.95
C GLU A 206 -6.97 -5.24 2.07
N SER A 207 -6.78 -6.27 1.24
CA SER A 207 -7.87 -6.80 0.42
C SER A 207 -9.03 -7.33 1.27
N ILE A 208 -8.74 -7.97 2.41
CA ILE A 208 -9.76 -8.45 3.36
C ILE A 208 -10.47 -7.29 4.05
N ALA A 209 -9.74 -6.23 4.45
CA ALA A 209 -10.32 -5.03 5.04
C ALA A 209 -11.30 -4.34 4.08
N LEU A 210 -10.94 -4.24 2.80
CA LEU A 210 -11.80 -3.68 1.75
C LEU A 210 -13.02 -4.54 1.44
N VAL A 211 -12.91 -5.87 1.52
CA VAL A 211 -14.07 -6.78 1.48
C VAL A 211 -15.02 -6.47 2.63
N GLY A 212 -14.49 -6.26 3.84
CA GLY A 212 -15.29 -5.90 5.02
C GLY A 212 -16.06 -4.59 4.83
N THR A 213 -15.37 -3.53 4.41
CA THR A 213 -16.00 -2.20 4.20
C THR A 213 -17.00 -2.20 3.04
N GLY A 214 -16.76 -2.96 1.96
CA GLY A 214 -17.73 -3.13 0.88
C GLY A 214 -19.00 -3.87 1.31
N ALA A 215 -18.91 -4.71 2.35
CA ALA A 215 -20.02 -5.50 2.86
C ALA A 215 -20.85 -4.82 3.97
N GLU A 216 -20.47 -3.61 4.43
CA GLU A 216 -21.16 -2.91 5.54
C GLU A 216 -22.64 -2.60 5.26
N GLY A 217 -23.08 -2.60 3.99
CA GLY A 217 -24.44 -2.21 3.60
C GLY A 217 -25.53 -3.21 4.00
N ASP A 218 -25.40 -4.50 3.66
CA ASP A 218 -26.45 -5.48 3.93
C ASP A 218 -25.95 -6.93 3.81
N LEU A 219 -25.44 -7.47 4.91
CA LEU A 219 -25.04 -8.89 5.01
C LEU A 219 -26.21 -9.88 4.91
N SER A 220 -27.46 -9.40 4.97
CA SER A 220 -28.63 -10.27 4.83
C SER A 220 -28.89 -10.72 3.39
N GLN A 221 -28.28 -10.02 2.42
CA GLN A 221 -28.38 -10.40 1.00
C GLN A 221 -27.46 -11.60 0.70
N PRO A 222 -28.02 -12.73 0.19
CA PRO A 222 -27.21 -13.91 -0.13
C PRO A 222 -26.10 -13.62 -1.16
N GLY A 223 -26.31 -12.66 -2.05
CA GLY A 223 -25.33 -12.23 -3.05
C GLY A 223 -24.08 -11.57 -2.42
N VAL A 224 -24.25 -10.70 -1.42
CA VAL A 224 -23.16 -10.07 -0.67
C VAL A 224 -22.37 -11.14 0.07
N LEU A 225 -23.03 -12.04 0.79
CA LEU A 225 -22.36 -13.12 1.50
C LEU A 225 -21.57 -14.03 0.54
N ALA A 226 -22.15 -14.39 -0.60
CA ALA A 226 -21.45 -15.19 -1.62
C ALA A 226 -20.21 -14.45 -2.16
N ALA A 227 -20.33 -13.15 -2.45
CA ALA A 227 -19.22 -12.32 -2.95
C ALA A 227 -18.08 -12.20 -1.90
N VAL A 228 -18.41 -12.00 -0.62
CA VAL A 228 -17.44 -12.00 0.47
C VAL A 228 -16.69 -13.33 0.56
N VAL A 229 -17.43 -14.46 0.56
CA VAL A 229 -16.80 -15.80 0.62
C VAL A 229 -15.88 -16.03 -0.58
N LEU A 230 -16.35 -15.70 -1.80
CA LEU A 230 -15.53 -15.83 -3.02
C LEU A 230 -14.29 -14.95 -2.98
N ALA A 231 -14.40 -13.71 -2.50
CA ALA A 231 -13.26 -12.80 -2.35
C ALA A 231 -12.20 -13.37 -1.40
N VAL A 232 -12.61 -13.89 -0.25
CA VAL A 232 -11.71 -14.55 0.71
C VAL A 232 -11.06 -15.80 0.12
N LEU A 233 -11.82 -16.61 -0.64
CA LEU A 233 -11.27 -17.79 -1.31
C LEU A 233 -10.24 -17.41 -2.37
N ILE A 234 -10.45 -16.33 -3.14
CA ILE A 234 -9.46 -15.83 -4.12
C ILE A 234 -8.22 -15.29 -3.40
N ALA A 235 -8.39 -14.50 -2.33
CA ALA A 235 -7.27 -14.04 -1.52
C ALA A 235 -6.49 -15.20 -0.91
N GLY A 236 -7.17 -16.23 -0.40
CA GLY A 236 -6.57 -17.47 0.07
C GLY A 236 -5.82 -18.24 -1.01
N GLN A 237 -6.34 -18.26 -2.24
CA GLN A 237 -5.67 -18.86 -3.39
C GLN A 237 -4.40 -18.09 -3.79
N LEU A 238 -4.41 -16.75 -3.74
CA LEU A 238 -3.24 -15.92 -3.97
C LEU A 238 -2.19 -16.15 -2.89
N TRP A 239 -2.60 -16.23 -1.62
CA TRP A 239 -1.75 -16.58 -0.49
C TRP A 239 -1.09 -17.95 -0.69
N TRP A 240 -1.89 -18.98 -1.00
CA TRP A 240 -1.37 -20.33 -1.26
C TRP A 240 -0.40 -20.37 -2.44
N SER A 241 -0.72 -19.60 -3.48
CA SER A 241 0.16 -19.45 -4.62
C SER A 241 1.54 -18.97 -4.21
N TYR A 242 1.61 -17.90 -3.46
CA TYR A 242 2.87 -17.27 -3.07
C TYR A 242 3.63 -18.12 -2.05
N PHE A 243 3.01 -18.44 -0.93
CA PHE A 243 3.69 -19.10 0.22
C PHE A 243 4.00 -20.57 -0.01
N GLY A 244 3.34 -21.23 -0.94
CA GLY A 244 3.63 -22.64 -1.26
C GLY A 244 5.04 -22.92 -1.77
N LEU A 245 5.89 -21.92 -2.01
CA LEU A 245 7.29 -22.07 -2.44
C LEU A 245 8.28 -21.19 -1.66
N ALA A 246 7.88 -20.58 -0.57
CA ALA A 246 8.77 -19.70 0.22
C ALA A 246 10.07 -20.39 0.63
N ASP A 247 10.00 -21.64 1.11
CA ASP A 247 11.16 -22.44 1.50
C ASP A 247 12.10 -22.72 0.32
N ALA A 248 11.53 -23.03 -0.86
CA ALA A 248 12.31 -23.27 -2.07
C ALA A 248 13.02 -22.01 -2.57
N ALA A 249 12.37 -20.85 -2.47
CA ALA A 249 12.92 -19.56 -2.83
C ALA A 249 14.08 -19.16 -1.89
N GLN A 250 13.93 -19.39 -0.58
CA GLN A 250 15.01 -19.20 0.39
C GLN A 250 16.21 -20.11 0.09
N ALA A 251 15.97 -21.41 -0.13
CA ALA A 251 17.02 -22.36 -0.46
C ALA A 251 17.76 -21.97 -1.76
N ARG A 252 17.03 -21.44 -2.74
CA ARG A 252 17.62 -20.96 -4.00
C ARG A 252 18.54 -19.76 -3.74
N LEU A 253 18.11 -18.76 -2.99
CA LEU A 253 18.94 -17.61 -2.63
C LEU A 253 20.20 -18.03 -1.88
N LEU A 254 20.08 -18.98 -0.94
CA LEU A 254 21.21 -19.53 -0.18
C LEU A 254 22.24 -20.22 -1.08
N SER A 255 21.78 -21.00 -2.07
CA SER A 255 22.66 -21.75 -3.00
C SER A 255 23.26 -20.89 -4.12
N THR A 256 22.82 -19.63 -4.27
CA THR A 256 23.27 -18.73 -5.33
C THR A 256 24.53 -17.95 -4.91
N PRO A 257 25.57 -17.82 -5.77
CA PRO A 257 26.74 -17.00 -5.48
C PRO A 257 26.35 -15.55 -5.17
N ALA A 258 27.13 -14.88 -4.29
CA ALA A 258 26.77 -13.58 -3.70
C ALA A 258 26.40 -12.50 -4.72
N GLU A 259 27.16 -12.37 -5.81
CA GLU A 259 26.90 -11.36 -6.85
C GLU A 259 25.60 -11.65 -7.62
N GLU A 260 25.37 -12.90 -8.01
CA GLU A 260 24.16 -13.33 -8.68
C GLU A 260 22.95 -13.28 -7.73
N ARG A 261 23.14 -13.60 -6.44
CA ARG A 261 22.14 -13.49 -5.37
C ARG A 261 21.59 -12.07 -5.27
N THR A 262 22.46 -11.06 -5.28
CA THR A 262 22.06 -9.66 -5.22
C THR A 262 21.25 -9.25 -6.45
N ARG A 263 21.63 -9.70 -7.63
CA ARG A 263 20.84 -9.46 -8.86
C ARG A 263 19.49 -10.18 -8.82
N LEU A 264 19.49 -11.44 -8.35
CA LEU A 264 18.26 -12.22 -8.19
C LEU A 264 17.31 -11.56 -7.18
N ALA A 265 17.84 -11.12 -6.03
CA ALA A 265 17.08 -10.39 -5.02
C ALA A 265 16.47 -9.10 -5.58
N ARG A 266 17.23 -8.30 -6.32
CA ARG A 266 16.71 -7.11 -7.00
C ARG A 266 15.59 -7.47 -7.97
N ASP A 267 15.85 -8.36 -8.93
CA ASP A 267 14.93 -8.64 -10.04
C ASP A 267 13.63 -9.31 -9.50
N ALA A 268 13.78 -10.36 -8.71
CA ALA A 268 12.66 -11.14 -8.22
C ALA A 268 11.86 -10.38 -7.14
N TYR A 269 12.53 -9.80 -6.16
CA TYR A 269 11.84 -9.25 -4.99
C TYR A 269 11.54 -7.76 -5.11
N SER A 270 12.44 -6.93 -5.67
CA SER A 270 12.14 -5.50 -5.78
C SER A 270 11.21 -5.17 -6.96
N TYR A 271 11.30 -5.89 -8.08
CA TYR A 271 10.51 -5.58 -9.29
C TYR A 271 9.31 -6.49 -9.47
N LEU A 272 9.51 -7.83 -9.45
CA LEU A 272 8.40 -8.73 -9.74
C LEU A 272 7.37 -8.78 -8.61
N HIS A 273 7.78 -8.56 -7.36
CA HIS A 273 6.84 -8.43 -6.24
C HIS A 273 5.95 -7.18 -6.35
N LEU A 274 6.42 -6.09 -6.97
CA LEU A 274 5.57 -4.94 -7.28
C LEU A 274 4.35 -5.35 -8.12
N LEU A 275 4.54 -6.25 -9.09
CA LEU A 275 3.43 -6.74 -9.93
C LEU A 275 2.44 -7.59 -9.10
N ILE A 276 2.95 -8.41 -8.18
CA ILE A 276 2.10 -9.22 -7.29
C ILE A 276 1.29 -8.31 -6.38
N VAL A 277 1.94 -7.36 -5.71
CA VAL A 277 1.29 -6.40 -4.80
C VAL A 277 0.29 -5.53 -5.55
N ALA A 278 0.67 -4.98 -6.72
CA ALA A 278 -0.24 -4.20 -7.56
C ALA A 278 -1.47 -5.03 -7.99
N GLY A 279 -1.26 -6.29 -8.34
CA GLY A 279 -2.35 -7.20 -8.67
C GLY A 279 -3.32 -7.41 -7.50
N ILE A 280 -2.80 -7.59 -6.28
CA ILE A 280 -3.63 -7.74 -5.06
C ILE A 280 -4.40 -6.45 -4.77
N VAL A 281 -3.75 -5.28 -4.89
CA VAL A 281 -4.40 -3.97 -4.66
C VAL A 281 -5.50 -3.70 -5.68
N PHE A 282 -5.27 -4.01 -6.97
CA PHE A 282 -6.32 -3.86 -7.99
C PHE A 282 -7.46 -4.86 -7.81
N PHE A 283 -7.15 -6.10 -7.43
CA PHE A 283 -8.16 -7.08 -7.04
C PHE A 283 -9.02 -6.56 -5.88
N ALA A 284 -8.41 -6.02 -4.83
CA ALA A 284 -9.09 -5.46 -3.67
C ALA A 284 -10.03 -4.30 -4.04
N LEU A 285 -9.57 -3.39 -4.92
CA LEU A 285 -10.40 -2.31 -5.49
C LEU A 285 -11.64 -2.87 -6.20
N GLY A 286 -11.44 -3.85 -7.09
CA GLY A 286 -12.51 -4.43 -7.89
C GLY A 286 -13.53 -5.20 -7.04
N VAL A 287 -13.06 -5.92 -6.03
CA VAL A 287 -13.90 -6.65 -5.07
C VAL A 287 -14.77 -5.69 -4.25
N HIS A 288 -14.16 -4.63 -3.71
CA HIS A 288 -14.90 -3.63 -2.92
C HIS A 288 -16.09 -3.08 -3.70
N VAL A 289 -15.87 -2.65 -4.95
CA VAL A 289 -16.94 -2.13 -5.81
C VAL A 289 -17.97 -3.22 -6.18
N ALA A 290 -17.52 -4.47 -6.38
CA ALA A 290 -18.43 -5.59 -6.71
C ALA A 290 -19.34 -5.96 -5.54
N ILE A 291 -18.84 -5.88 -4.30
CA ILE A 291 -19.62 -6.19 -3.09
C ILE A 291 -20.61 -5.07 -2.77
N ASP A 292 -20.19 -3.80 -2.91
CA ASP A 292 -21.03 -2.62 -2.68
C ASP A 292 -22.24 -2.58 -3.65
N ASN A 293 -22.14 -3.21 -4.84
CA ASN A 293 -23.16 -3.19 -5.89
C ASN A 293 -23.45 -4.61 -6.47
N VAL A 294 -23.79 -5.56 -5.61
CA VAL A 294 -23.97 -6.97 -6.01
C VAL A 294 -25.10 -7.18 -7.03
N VAL A 295 -26.13 -6.32 -7.01
CA VAL A 295 -27.32 -6.46 -7.85
C VAL A 295 -27.09 -5.89 -9.26
N ASP A 296 -26.23 -4.91 -9.39
CA ASP A 296 -25.99 -4.22 -10.66
C ASP A 296 -24.83 -4.85 -11.45
N PRO A 297 -24.88 -4.84 -12.77
CA PRO A 297 -23.76 -5.27 -13.60
C PRO A 297 -22.51 -4.44 -13.31
N LEU A 298 -21.39 -5.12 -13.07
CA LEU A 298 -20.14 -4.44 -12.80
C LEU A 298 -19.65 -3.64 -14.01
N HIS A 299 -19.38 -2.36 -13.83
CA HIS A 299 -18.83 -1.52 -14.90
C HIS A 299 -17.43 -1.98 -15.33
N LEU A 300 -17.02 -1.59 -16.54
CA LEU A 300 -15.78 -2.07 -17.16
C LEU A 300 -14.55 -1.83 -16.28
N LEU A 301 -14.39 -0.64 -15.68
CA LEU A 301 -13.20 -0.31 -14.89
C LEU A 301 -13.07 -1.23 -13.65
N PRO A 302 -14.06 -1.34 -12.73
CA PRO A 302 -13.94 -2.27 -11.61
C PRO A 302 -13.90 -3.75 -12.03
N ALA A 303 -14.51 -4.12 -13.16
CA ALA A 303 -14.38 -5.47 -13.71
C ALA A 303 -12.95 -5.76 -14.17
N VAL A 304 -12.30 -4.80 -14.84
CA VAL A 304 -10.89 -4.90 -15.23
C VAL A 304 -9.98 -4.86 -14.00
N ALA A 305 -10.26 -4.03 -12.98
CA ALA A 305 -9.51 -4.02 -11.74
C ALA A 305 -9.58 -5.38 -11.03
N LEU A 306 -10.78 -5.96 -10.90
CA LEU A 306 -11.01 -7.25 -10.28
C LEU A 306 -10.25 -8.39 -10.98
N THR A 307 -10.53 -8.58 -12.25
CA THR A 307 -10.01 -9.73 -13.03
C THR A 307 -8.57 -9.49 -13.49
N GLY A 308 -8.26 -8.27 -13.93
CA GLY A 308 -6.91 -7.85 -14.28
C GLY A 308 -5.98 -7.83 -13.08
N GLY A 309 -6.47 -7.50 -11.89
CA GLY A 309 -5.73 -7.58 -10.64
C GLY A 309 -5.29 -9.01 -10.34
N VAL A 310 -6.21 -9.97 -10.37
CA VAL A 310 -5.89 -11.40 -10.21
C VAL A 310 -4.92 -11.88 -11.28
N ALA A 311 -5.17 -11.53 -12.55
CA ALA A 311 -4.29 -11.91 -13.66
C ALA A 311 -2.87 -11.32 -13.48
N LEU A 312 -2.75 -10.07 -13.05
CA LEU A 312 -1.48 -9.40 -12.80
C LEU A 312 -0.72 -10.04 -11.62
N ALA A 313 -1.42 -10.37 -10.53
CA ALA A 313 -0.81 -11.07 -9.39
C ALA A 313 -0.23 -12.43 -9.82
N TYR A 314 -0.99 -13.23 -10.58
CA TYR A 314 -0.47 -14.50 -11.11
C TYR A 314 0.65 -14.31 -12.14
N ALA A 315 0.57 -13.31 -13.00
CA ALA A 315 1.64 -13.01 -13.95
C ALA A 315 2.93 -12.64 -13.22
N GLY A 316 2.83 -11.82 -12.16
CA GLY A 316 3.95 -11.50 -11.28
C GLY A 316 4.52 -12.75 -10.58
N ASP A 317 3.67 -13.62 -10.03
CA ASP A 317 4.09 -14.88 -9.40
C ASP A 317 4.78 -15.84 -10.41
N VAL A 318 4.24 -15.96 -11.62
CA VAL A 318 4.86 -16.76 -12.69
C VAL A 318 6.22 -16.19 -13.11
N ALA A 319 6.31 -14.87 -13.29
CA ALA A 319 7.57 -14.21 -13.64
C ALA A 319 8.61 -14.36 -12.52
N TYR A 320 8.19 -14.23 -11.25
CA TYR A 320 9.02 -14.48 -10.08
C TYR A 320 9.59 -15.89 -10.06
N ARG A 321 8.74 -16.91 -10.26
CA ARG A 321 9.15 -18.32 -10.32
C ARG A 321 10.06 -18.62 -11.51
N TRP A 322 9.76 -18.05 -12.66
CA TRP A 322 10.60 -18.20 -13.83
C TRP A 322 12.00 -17.61 -13.62
N ARG A 323 12.08 -16.43 -12.99
CA ARG A 323 13.36 -15.79 -12.66
C ARG A 323 14.14 -16.57 -11.60
N ASP A 324 13.44 -17.18 -10.65
CA ASP A 324 14.05 -17.91 -9.54
C ASP A 324 14.44 -19.35 -9.92
N HIS A 325 13.54 -20.09 -10.56
CA HIS A 325 13.73 -21.54 -10.81
C HIS A 325 13.89 -21.94 -12.27
N HIS A 326 13.79 -21.01 -13.22
CA HIS A 326 13.74 -21.28 -14.67
C HIS A 326 12.66 -22.32 -15.08
N ARG A 327 11.59 -22.44 -14.28
CA ARG A 327 10.45 -23.32 -14.55
C ARG A 327 9.19 -22.49 -14.75
N LEU A 328 8.52 -22.75 -15.89
CA LEU A 328 7.20 -22.16 -16.14
C LEU A 328 6.15 -22.92 -15.34
N ALA A 329 5.42 -22.23 -14.50
CA ALA A 329 4.25 -22.75 -13.79
C ALA A 329 3.04 -22.67 -14.74
N THR A 330 2.85 -23.70 -15.59
CA THR A 330 1.82 -23.72 -16.64
C THR A 330 0.39 -23.69 -16.10
N ASP A 331 0.17 -24.26 -14.92
CA ASP A 331 -1.10 -24.24 -14.17
C ASP A 331 -1.52 -22.80 -13.80
N ARG A 332 -0.56 -21.95 -13.47
CA ARG A 332 -0.75 -20.55 -13.06
C ARG A 332 -0.86 -19.61 -14.25
N LEU A 333 -0.17 -19.91 -15.35
CA LEU A 333 -0.41 -19.25 -16.63
C LEU A 333 -1.86 -19.48 -17.09
N ALA A 334 -2.37 -20.68 -16.92
CA ALA A 334 -3.78 -20.98 -17.20
C ALA A 334 -4.73 -20.20 -16.26
N ALA A 335 -4.41 -20.08 -14.97
CA ALA A 335 -5.20 -19.28 -14.01
C ALA A 335 -5.17 -17.79 -14.36
N ALA A 336 -4.00 -17.23 -14.69
CA ALA A 336 -3.85 -15.85 -15.14
C ALA A 336 -4.66 -15.58 -16.43
N ALA A 337 -4.60 -16.49 -17.41
CA ALA A 337 -5.35 -16.37 -18.65
C ALA A 337 -6.86 -16.46 -18.41
N ALA A 338 -7.31 -17.35 -17.52
CA ALA A 338 -8.73 -17.50 -17.17
C ALA A 338 -9.28 -16.27 -16.44
N SER A 339 -8.43 -15.55 -15.70
CA SER A 339 -8.78 -14.31 -14.99
C SER A 339 -8.74 -13.08 -15.87
N ALA A 340 -8.19 -13.17 -17.11
CA ALA A 340 -8.03 -12.03 -17.99
C ALA A 340 -9.37 -11.41 -18.43
N PRO A 341 -9.48 -10.10 -18.58
CA PRO A 341 -10.74 -9.39 -18.91
C PRO A 341 -11.42 -9.83 -20.20
N SER A 342 -10.69 -10.50 -21.11
CA SER A 342 -11.22 -11.02 -22.38
C SER A 342 -12.27 -12.11 -22.21
N SER A 343 -12.41 -12.70 -21.00
CA SER A 343 -13.40 -13.73 -20.68
C SER A 343 -14.81 -13.18 -20.44
N PHE A 344 -14.97 -11.85 -20.36
CA PHE A 344 -16.30 -11.24 -20.24
C PHE A 344 -17.03 -11.19 -21.58
N PRO A 345 -18.35 -11.53 -21.60
CA PRO A 345 -19.13 -11.32 -22.80
C PRO A 345 -19.05 -9.84 -23.20
N ARG A 346 -18.73 -9.60 -24.46
CA ARG A 346 -18.68 -8.24 -25.04
C ARG A 346 -19.99 -7.54 -24.76
N CYS A 347 -20.00 -6.63 -23.81
CA CYS A 347 -21.12 -5.74 -23.59
C CYS A 347 -21.35 -4.94 -24.87
N SER A 348 -22.54 -5.02 -25.44
CA SER A 348 -22.89 -4.30 -26.67
C SER A 348 -22.67 -2.81 -26.43
N HIS A 349 -22.04 -2.12 -27.37
CA HIS A 349 -21.59 -0.71 -27.33
C HIS A 349 -22.63 0.34 -26.90
N ARG A 350 -23.89 -0.05 -26.68
CA ARG A 350 -24.97 0.89 -26.28
C ARG A 350 -25.20 1.04 -24.77
N LEU A 351 -24.57 0.17 -23.92
CA LEU A 351 -24.76 0.20 -22.46
C LEU A 351 -23.52 0.62 -21.67
N CYS A 352 -22.40 0.88 -22.33
CA CYS A 352 -21.12 1.21 -21.68
C CYS A 352 -20.78 2.70 -21.66
N SER A 353 -21.73 3.62 -21.78
CA SER A 353 -21.46 5.02 -21.43
C SER A 353 -21.40 5.13 -19.91
N PRO A 354 -20.31 5.64 -19.31
CA PRO A 354 -20.25 5.86 -17.87
C PRO A 354 -21.36 6.85 -17.50
N SER A 355 -22.35 6.38 -16.75
CA SER A 355 -23.30 7.30 -16.12
C SER A 355 -22.50 8.19 -15.16
N PRO A 356 -22.55 9.52 -15.31
CA PRO A 356 -21.80 10.41 -14.41
C PRO A 356 -22.30 10.36 -12.95
N TYR A 357 -23.33 9.57 -12.67
CA TYR A 357 -24.00 9.50 -11.38
C TYR A 357 -23.60 8.32 -10.49
N TRP A 358 -22.93 7.28 -11.01
CA TRP A 358 -22.57 6.13 -10.17
C TRP A 358 -21.49 6.49 -9.11
N TRP A 359 -20.62 7.46 -9.38
CA TRP A 359 -19.70 8.03 -8.42
C TRP A 359 -20.38 8.76 -7.26
N ALA A 360 -21.54 9.33 -7.50
CA ALA A 360 -22.32 9.97 -6.45
C ALA A 360 -22.89 8.95 -5.45
N SER A 361 -23.10 7.69 -5.85
CA SER A 361 -23.49 6.62 -4.94
C SER A 361 -22.31 6.13 -4.09
N VAL A 362 -21.13 5.93 -4.69
CA VAL A 362 -19.91 5.54 -3.95
C VAL A 362 -19.50 6.61 -2.93
N ARG A 363 -19.62 7.91 -3.27
CA ARG A 363 -19.38 9.00 -2.30
C ARG A 363 -20.37 9.02 -1.14
N ARG A 364 -21.60 8.51 -1.30
CA ARG A 364 -22.60 8.53 -0.22
C ARG A 364 -22.38 7.45 0.83
N THR A 365 -21.77 6.35 0.49
CA THR A 365 -21.50 5.24 1.39
C THR A 365 -20.16 5.40 2.14
N SER A 366 -19.17 6.02 1.52
CA SER A 366 -17.82 6.20 2.12
C SER A 366 -17.69 7.40 3.05
N TYR A 367 -18.59 8.39 2.95
CA TYR A 367 -18.67 9.52 3.88
C TYR A 367 -20.09 9.59 4.41
N GLY A 368 -20.26 9.39 5.72
CA GLY A 368 -21.53 9.57 6.41
C GLY A 368 -22.20 10.87 5.94
N ARG A 369 -23.50 10.80 5.66
CA ARG A 369 -24.32 11.90 5.13
C ARG A 369 -23.94 13.21 5.82
N PRO A 370 -23.60 14.29 5.10
CA PRO A 370 -23.63 15.58 5.71
C PRO A 370 -25.07 15.85 6.15
N ASP A 371 -25.26 16.14 7.42
CA ASP A 371 -26.54 16.46 8.03
C ASP A 371 -27.13 17.70 7.36
N THR A 372 -27.89 17.49 6.27
CA THR A 372 -28.64 18.53 5.58
C THR A 372 -30.04 18.63 6.17
N THR A 373 -30.13 18.79 7.50
CA THR A 373 -31.34 19.41 8.06
C THR A 373 -31.32 20.88 7.70
N PRO A 374 -32.32 21.39 6.96
CA PRO A 374 -32.41 22.82 6.71
C PRO A 374 -32.58 23.49 8.10
N ARG A 375 -31.57 24.23 8.56
CA ARG A 375 -31.76 25.19 9.65
C ARG A 375 -32.87 26.12 9.20
N ALA A 376 -34.02 26.03 9.86
CA ALA A 376 -35.12 26.98 9.73
C ALA A 376 -34.57 28.39 9.91
N GLN A 377 -34.59 29.18 8.83
CA GLN A 377 -34.32 30.62 8.92
C GLN A 377 -35.37 31.27 9.83
N PRO A 378 -35.01 32.13 10.76
CA PRO A 378 -35.98 32.89 11.57
C PRO A 378 -36.68 33.86 10.62
N ASN A 379 -38.01 33.76 10.56
CA ASN A 379 -38.88 34.63 9.79
C ASN A 379 -38.91 36.02 10.45
N PRO A 380 -38.48 37.12 9.79
CA PRO A 380 -38.44 38.44 10.36
C PRO A 380 -39.77 39.21 10.11
N LYS A 381 -40.90 38.73 10.61
CA LYS A 381 -42.15 39.51 10.69
C LYS A 381 -43.11 38.90 11.70
N ARG A 382 -43.03 39.33 12.95
CA ARG A 382 -44.13 39.57 13.86
C ARG A 382 -43.63 40.43 15.01
N SER A 383 -43.75 41.73 14.80
CA SER A 383 -43.83 42.73 15.90
C SER A 383 -45.26 42.72 16.46
N GLU A 384 -45.32 43.11 17.73
CA GLU A 384 -46.52 43.56 18.45
C GLU A 384 -47.45 42.45 19.01
N TYR A 385 -47.33 42.20 20.29
CA TYR A 385 -48.32 42.53 21.30
C TYR A 385 -47.85 42.04 22.67
N THR A 386 -47.53 43.02 23.53
CA THR A 386 -47.49 42.86 25.00
C THR A 386 -48.93 42.97 25.52
N PRO A 387 -49.33 42.26 26.60
CA PRO A 387 -49.42 42.95 27.89
C PRO A 387 -48.98 42.10 29.09
N LEU A 388 -48.30 42.76 29.97
CA LEU A 388 -48.27 42.84 31.42
C LEU A 388 -49.28 41.93 32.19
N LEU A 389 -48.80 41.23 33.21
CA LEU A 389 -49.23 41.33 34.62
C LEU A 389 -48.71 40.14 35.45
N SER A 390 -47.94 40.48 36.40
CA SER A 390 -47.92 40.35 37.88
C SER A 390 -47.44 39.03 38.44
N ARG A 391 -46.32 39.16 39.20
CA ARG A 391 -46.09 38.89 40.63
C ARG A 391 -46.62 37.56 41.17
N GLU A 392 -45.72 36.76 41.75
CA GLU A 392 -45.53 36.61 43.18
C GLU A 392 -44.50 35.48 43.50
N THR A 393 -43.47 35.87 44.19
CA THR A 393 -42.91 35.41 45.49
C THR A 393 -42.51 33.94 45.69
N VAL A 394 -41.24 33.81 45.95
CA VAL A 394 -40.41 32.94 46.81
C VAL A 394 -41.08 32.43 48.09
N PRO A 395 -40.74 31.27 48.80
CA PRO A 395 -39.38 30.97 49.26
C PRO A 395 -38.98 29.47 49.40
N VAL A 396 -37.65 29.20 49.31
CA VAL A 396 -36.70 28.66 50.33
C VAL A 396 -37.15 27.50 51.22
N ALA A 397 -36.40 26.41 51.23
CA ALA A 397 -35.79 25.70 52.36
C ALA A 397 -35.39 24.27 51.95
N ASP A 398 -34.13 23.97 51.90
CA ASP A 398 -33.30 23.37 52.95
C ASP A 398 -33.54 21.87 53.21
N ARG A 399 -32.54 21.06 52.93
CA ARG A 399 -31.80 20.14 53.84
C ARG A 399 -31.22 18.93 53.20
N TYR A 400 -29.94 18.86 53.18
CA TYR A 400 -29.10 17.66 53.36
C TYR A 400 -29.30 17.09 54.79
N PRO A 401 -28.88 15.90 55.23
CA PRO A 401 -27.79 15.06 54.72
C PRO A 401 -27.99 13.53 54.92
N GLY A 402 -26.97 12.73 54.55
CA GLY A 402 -26.66 11.46 55.25
C GLY A 402 -26.25 10.28 54.36
N ARG A 403 -25.00 10.07 54.21
CA ARG A 403 -24.06 9.01 54.68
C ARG A 403 -24.42 7.54 54.44
N CYS A 404 -23.44 6.90 53.82
CA CYS A 404 -22.65 5.72 54.18
C CYS A 404 -23.14 4.31 53.82
N SER A 405 -22.22 3.66 53.09
CA SER A 405 -21.60 2.33 53.36
C SER A 405 -22.44 1.08 53.12
N SER A 406 -22.01 0.33 52.18
CA SER A 406 -21.21 -0.90 52.28
C SER A 406 -20.73 -1.35 50.91
#